data_616d1b78d2255fb7cf20d5a8153ba80a
#
_entry.id   616d1b78d2255fb7cf20d5a8153ba80a
#
_cell.length_a   1.000
_cell.length_b   1.000
_cell.length_c   1.000
_cell.angle_alpha   90.00
_cell.angle_beta   90.00
_cell.angle_gamma   90.00
#
_symmetry.space_group_name_H-M   'P 1'
#
loop_
_entity.id
_entity.type
_entity.pdbx_description
1 polymer ?
#
loop_
_entity_poly.entity_id
_entity_poly.type
_entity_poly.pdbx_seq_one_letter_code
_entity_poly.pdbx_strand_id
1 'polypeptide(L)'
;MIKPKSPLTVKHRVGYALGDFGGCMTFSLMSAFITRYYVNVALIDTAVIAAMTLVWKIFDALSNPVIGVMLDKSFAKRSGKGDKFRPWIFRIAPLTGFAGILVFTAPGWVTGAARLVVAFTTYLMYEVFYAMQHIALGGLISAMATDDAERSELSSARGIGGSLGIVIPQMIFPAIISFFEQDPALGYGVGVTVCAVIGYLCCLGCYFFTEERNASQNASGSAPIKVTDILEVFRVNRAFLALCIHGLLSGVLMSVGGALSTYMYADVLGSLALMSVGSMVTLPVNLFFMSLVPKFSRKYGMQQVLRGSLILGGSLYVLLFGLHMVTQVNPWLHIGMNAVAAGIANLSNMMQWGMLSEAIEYNEYLTGKRTEGSINGTFNMLRRLGQGLGASFGVATLGLIGYNVSASVQTAGTILGIKVLCLLFPALCAAGSWVVFRFVWNIDDTLREKMRQWRAAR
;
A
#
# COMPACT_ATOMS: atom_id res chain seq x y z
N MET A 1 -13.50 37.08 18.78
CA MET A 1 -12.11 37.13 18.27
C MET A 1 -11.63 35.71 18.04
N ILE A 2 -11.39 35.32 16.80
CA ILE A 2 -10.79 34.04 16.45
C ILE A 2 -9.32 34.13 16.86
N LYS A 3 -8.88 33.29 17.81
CA LYS A 3 -7.45 33.21 18.18
C LYS A 3 -6.63 32.95 16.90
N PRO A 4 -5.53 33.67 16.67
CA PRO A 4 -4.65 33.37 15.55
C PRO A 4 -4.20 31.90 15.64
N LYS A 5 -4.40 31.15 14.56
CA LYS A 5 -4.04 29.72 14.51
C LYS A 5 -2.52 29.61 14.65
N SER A 6 -2.06 28.70 15.52
CA SER A 6 -0.63 28.41 15.66
C SER A 6 -0.06 27.96 14.30
N PRO A 7 1.14 28.40 13.89
CA PRO A 7 1.75 27.99 12.63
C PRO A 7 2.05 26.48 12.65
N LEU A 8 2.07 25.84 11.48
CA LEU A 8 2.48 24.44 11.34
C LEU A 8 3.96 24.32 11.71
N THR A 9 4.25 23.56 12.74
CA THR A 9 5.62 23.36 13.25
C THR A 9 6.22 22.04 12.75
N VAL A 10 7.55 21.91 12.83
CA VAL A 10 8.25 20.63 12.56
C VAL A 10 7.70 19.51 13.46
N LYS A 11 7.36 19.83 14.72
CA LYS A 11 6.74 18.88 15.67
C LYS A 11 5.45 18.27 15.11
N HIS A 12 4.58 19.08 14.50
CA HIS A 12 3.33 18.62 13.89
C HIS A 12 3.58 17.70 12.67
N ARG A 13 4.55 18.03 11.83
CA ARG A 13 4.94 17.21 10.67
C ARG A 13 5.51 15.85 11.08
N VAL A 14 6.42 15.86 12.06
CA VAL A 14 7.00 14.63 12.61
C VAL A 14 5.92 13.79 13.28
N GLY A 15 5.05 14.39 14.09
CA GLY A 15 3.93 13.68 14.71
C GLY A 15 3.01 13.02 13.69
N TYR A 16 2.69 13.72 12.60
CA TYR A 16 1.84 13.15 11.56
C TYR A 16 2.53 12.02 10.77
N ALA A 17 3.83 12.17 10.50
CA ALA A 17 4.66 11.11 9.92
C ALA A 17 4.73 9.86 10.81
N LEU A 18 4.89 10.04 12.13
CA LEU A 18 4.89 8.94 13.11
C LEU A 18 3.55 8.18 13.13
N GLY A 19 2.43 8.87 12.92
CA GLY A 19 1.11 8.22 12.82
C GLY A 19 1.01 7.20 11.70
N ASP A 20 1.47 7.57 10.51
CA ASP A 20 1.46 6.67 9.34
C ASP A 20 2.54 5.59 9.46
N PHE A 21 3.72 5.95 9.95
CA PHE A 21 4.77 5.00 10.29
C PHE A 21 4.26 3.90 11.23
N GLY A 22 3.64 4.28 12.34
CA GLY A 22 3.12 3.33 13.34
C GLY A 22 2.02 2.42 12.78
N GLY A 23 1.10 2.97 11.98
CA GLY A 23 0.07 2.18 11.31
C GLY A 23 0.65 1.20 10.29
N CYS A 24 1.62 1.65 9.49
CA CYS A 24 2.25 0.83 8.46
C CYS A 24 3.16 -0.28 9.02
N MET A 25 3.65 -0.18 10.27
CA MET A 25 4.48 -1.21 10.90
C MET A 25 3.82 -2.59 10.89
N THR A 26 2.59 -2.69 11.39
CA THR A 26 1.85 -3.96 11.41
C THR A 26 1.28 -4.33 10.05
N PHE A 27 0.85 -3.34 9.26
CA PHE A 27 0.37 -3.56 7.89
C PHE A 27 1.44 -4.21 6.99
N SER A 28 2.68 -3.78 7.12
CA SER A 28 3.81 -4.35 6.37
C SER A 28 3.99 -5.85 6.67
N LEU A 29 3.83 -6.25 7.94
CA LEU A 29 3.91 -7.66 8.33
C LEU A 29 2.76 -8.48 7.74
N MET A 30 1.53 -7.94 7.79
CA MET A 30 0.36 -8.59 7.16
C MET A 30 0.56 -8.75 5.65
N SER A 31 1.10 -7.74 4.99
CA SER A 31 1.31 -7.77 3.53
C SER A 31 2.40 -8.77 3.11
N ALA A 32 3.51 -8.85 3.85
CA ALA A 32 4.69 -9.60 3.43
C ALA A 32 4.79 -11.01 4.04
N PHE A 33 4.30 -11.22 5.27
CA PHE A 33 4.63 -12.44 6.01
C PHE A 33 3.43 -13.29 6.39
N ILE A 34 2.20 -12.78 6.31
CA ILE A 34 1.00 -13.53 6.74
C ILE A 34 0.80 -14.81 5.94
N THR A 35 1.01 -14.77 4.63
CA THR A 35 0.89 -15.95 3.76
C THR A 35 1.87 -17.03 4.19
N ARG A 36 3.14 -16.67 4.38
CA ARG A 36 4.16 -17.61 4.81
C ARG A 36 3.86 -18.17 6.20
N TYR A 37 3.40 -17.34 7.14
CA TYR A 37 3.00 -17.80 8.46
C TYR A 37 1.85 -18.82 8.38
N TYR A 38 0.80 -18.53 7.64
CA TYR A 38 -0.35 -19.43 7.54
C TYR A 38 0.00 -20.73 6.81
N VAL A 39 0.81 -20.68 5.76
CA VAL A 39 1.22 -21.86 4.99
C VAL A 39 2.23 -22.70 5.77
N ASN A 40 3.31 -22.10 6.26
CA ASN A 40 4.48 -22.83 6.78
C ASN A 40 4.43 -23.07 8.30
N VAL A 41 3.73 -22.25 9.08
CA VAL A 41 3.67 -22.34 10.54
C VAL A 41 2.30 -22.84 11.01
N ALA A 42 1.23 -22.19 10.56
CA ALA A 42 -0.13 -22.59 10.89
C ALA A 42 -0.62 -23.80 10.07
N LEU A 43 0.10 -24.20 9.02
CA LEU A 43 -0.20 -25.36 8.16
C LEU A 43 -1.63 -25.31 7.59
N ILE A 44 -2.07 -24.15 7.13
CA ILE A 44 -3.37 -23.95 6.49
C ILE A 44 -3.19 -24.13 4.97
N ASP A 45 -4.13 -24.83 4.34
CA ASP A 45 -4.11 -25.06 2.90
C ASP A 45 -4.15 -23.74 2.10
N THR A 46 -3.38 -23.66 1.03
CA THR A 46 -3.22 -22.45 0.21
C THR A 46 -4.52 -22.02 -0.46
N ALA A 47 -5.37 -22.96 -0.88
CA ALA A 47 -6.66 -22.63 -1.49
C ALA A 47 -7.62 -22.00 -0.46
N VAL A 48 -7.58 -22.52 0.79
CA VAL A 48 -8.36 -21.94 1.90
C VAL A 48 -7.88 -20.52 2.22
N ILE A 49 -6.56 -20.30 2.30
CA ILE A 49 -5.99 -18.96 2.55
C ILE A 49 -6.35 -18.00 1.41
N ALA A 50 -6.30 -18.44 0.16
CA ALA A 50 -6.69 -17.61 -0.97
C ALA A 50 -8.16 -17.17 -0.90
N ALA A 51 -9.06 -18.10 -0.57
CA ALA A 51 -10.48 -17.80 -0.38
C ALA A 51 -10.71 -16.85 0.81
N MET A 52 -10.06 -17.09 1.95
CA MET A 52 -10.12 -16.23 3.13
C MET A 52 -9.63 -14.81 2.79
N THR A 53 -8.52 -14.68 2.09
CA THR A 53 -7.94 -13.39 1.68
C THR A 53 -8.92 -12.60 0.79
N LEU A 54 -9.60 -13.26 -0.15
CA LEU A 54 -10.60 -12.62 -0.99
C LEU A 54 -11.76 -12.06 -0.15
N VAL A 55 -12.29 -12.87 0.77
CA VAL A 55 -13.38 -12.45 1.66
C VAL A 55 -12.95 -11.27 2.54
N TRP A 56 -11.75 -11.31 3.12
CA TRP A 56 -11.22 -10.19 3.92
C TRP A 56 -11.12 -8.88 3.12
N LYS A 57 -10.68 -8.95 1.87
CA LYS A 57 -10.54 -7.75 1.02
C LYS A 57 -11.88 -7.19 0.56
N ILE A 58 -12.86 -8.05 0.31
CA ILE A 58 -14.26 -7.61 0.07
C ILE A 58 -14.81 -6.92 1.34
N PHE A 59 -14.59 -7.52 2.50
CA PHE A 59 -15.06 -6.96 3.77
C PHE A 59 -14.39 -5.61 4.06
N ASP A 60 -13.06 -5.48 3.86
CA ASP A 60 -12.33 -4.21 4.00
C ASP A 60 -12.94 -3.13 3.10
N ALA A 61 -13.20 -3.43 1.84
CA ALA A 61 -13.80 -2.49 0.90
C ALA A 61 -15.20 -2.00 1.36
N LEU A 62 -16.03 -2.91 1.89
CA LEU A 62 -17.38 -2.60 2.35
C LEU A 62 -17.40 -1.90 3.72
N SER A 63 -16.45 -2.20 4.60
CA SER A 63 -16.40 -1.64 5.96
C SER A 63 -15.92 -0.18 6.00
N ASN A 64 -15.09 0.24 5.06
CA ASN A 64 -14.52 1.59 5.07
C ASN A 64 -15.56 2.73 5.10
N PRO A 65 -16.63 2.73 4.27
CA PRO A 65 -17.68 3.75 4.36
C PRO A 65 -18.44 3.72 5.70
N VAL A 66 -18.69 2.52 6.23
CA VAL A 66 -19.39 2.34 7.52
C VAL A 66 -18.56 2.92 8.66
N ILE A 67 -17.25 2.65 8.67
CA ILE A 67 -16.29 3.17 9.65
C ILE A 67 -16.24 4.70 9.57
N GLY A 68 -16.23 5.29 8.37
CA GLY A 68 -16.26 6.73 8.18
C GLY A 68 -17.50 7.37 8.81
N VAL A 69 -18.70 6.81 8.53
CA VAL A 69 -19.96 7.27 9.12
C VAL A 69 -19.98 7.11 10.65
N MET A 70 -19.41 6.01 11.17
CA MET A 70 -19.32 5.77 12.61
C MET A 70 -18.43 6.81 13.30
N LEU A 71 -17.32 7.19 12.68
CA LEU A 71 -16.41 8.23 13.16
C LEU A 71 -17.12 9.58 13.19
N ASP A 72 -17.85 9.95 12.13
CA ASP A 72 -18.61 11.19 12.06
C ASP A 72 -19.72 11.26 13.11
N LYS A 73 -20.50 10.17 13.27
CA LYS A 73 -21.54 10.08 14.31
C LYS A 73 -20.97 10.17 15.72
N SER A 74 -19.82 9.56 15.97
CA SER A 74 -19.13 9.65 17.28
C SER A 74 -18.71 11.08 17.61
N PHE A 75 -18.27 11.85 16.62
CA PHE A 75 -17.94 13.26 16.79
C PHE A 75 -19.19 14.11 17.05
N ALA A 76 -20.24 13.90 16.25
CA ALA A 76 -21.50 14.62 16.39
C ALA A 76 -22.13 14.43 17.79
N LYS A 77 -22.06 13.21 18.38
CA LYS A 77 -22.54 12.92 19.74
C LYS A 77 -21.82 13.75 20.83
N ARG A 78 -20.59 14.22 20.59
CA ARG A 78 -19.84 15.09 21.49
C ARG A 78 -20.13 16.58 21.26
N SER A 79 -21.23 16.91 20.60
CA SER A 79 -21.63 18.30 20.27
C SER A 79 -20.58 19.02 19.41
N GLY A 80 -19.79 18.29 18.64
CA GLY A 80 -18.75 18.85 17.77
C GLY A 80 -17.60 19.54 18.51
N LYS A 81 -17.45 19.32 19.82
CA LYS A 81 -16.40 19.94 20.64
C LYS A 81 -15.20 19.01 20.80
N GLY A 82 -14.00 19.60 20.78
CA GLY A 82 -12.72 18.91 20.94
C GLY A 82 -12.21 18.26 19.64
N ASP A 83 -11.20 17.42 19.78
CA ASP A 83 -10.56 16.72 18.68
C ASP A 83 -11.46 15.62 18.11
N LYS A 84 -11.51 15.53 16.78
CA LYS A 84 -12.30 14.52 16.05
C LYS A 84 -11.50 13.24 15.82
N PHE A 85 -10.28 13.35 15.28
CA PHE A 85 -9.49 12.23 14.77
C PHE A 85 -8.45 11.71 15.77
N ARG A 86 -7.75 12.61 16.49
CA ARG A 86 -6.69 12.24 17.46
C ARG A 86 -7.12 11.23 18.51
N PRO A 87 -8.30 11.36 19.17
CA PRO A 87 -8.75 10.39 20.17
C PRO A 87 -8.99 8.99 19.60
N TRP A 88 -9.34 8.89 18.29
CA TRP A 88 -9.50 7.62 17.61
C TRP A 88 -8.15 6.95 17.39
N ILE A 89 -7.15 7.69 16.90
CA ILE A 89 -5.79 7.17 16.71
C ILE A 89 -5.27 6.63 18.04
N PHE A 90 -5.40 7.40 19.11
CA PHE A 90 -4.94 7.00 20.45
C PHE A 90 -5.59 5.71 20.96
N ARG A 91 -6.90 5.56 20.79
CA ARG A 91 -7.66 4.43 21.33
C ARG A 91 -7.56 3.18 20.47
N ILE A 92 -7.47 3.34 19.18
CA ILE A 92 -7.48 2.20 18.24
C ILE A 92 -6.06 1.63 18.02
N ALA A 93 -5.01 2.44 18.11
CA ALA A 93 -3.64 1.96 17.91
C ALA A 93 -3.25 0.75 18.78
N PRO A 94 -3.53 0.69 20.10
CA PRO A 94 -3.24 -0.50 20.90
C PRO A 94 -4.08 -1.71 20.47
N LEU A 95 -5.32 -1.50 20.03
CA LEU A 95 -6.18 -2.58 19.55
C LEU A 95 -5.69 -3.14 18.21
N THR A 96 -5.20 -2.26 17.32
CA THR A 96 -4.56 -2.68 16.05
C THR A 96 -3.31 -3.52 16.33
N GLY A 97 -2.44 -3.07 17.23
CA GLY A 97 -1.25 -3.81 17.63
C GLY A 97 -1.58 -5.16 18.26
N PHE A 98 -2.53 -5.21 19.19
CA PHE A 98 -2.99 -6.42 19.85
C PHE A 98 -3.60 -7.42 18.83
N ALA A 99 -4.48 -6.94 17.95
CA ALA A 99 -5.04 -7.77 16.90
C ALA A 99 -3.95 -8.32 15.97
N GLY A 100 -2.94 -7.49 15.62
CA GLY A 100 -1.78 -7.93 14.85
C GLY A 100 -1.00 -9.05 15.52
N ILE A 101 -0.80 -8.99 16.84
CA ILE A 101 -0.16 -10.07 17.61
C ILE A 101 -1.01 -11.33 17.54
N LEU A 102 -2.32 -11.24 17.74
CA LEU A 102 -3.22 -12.39 17.67
C LEU A 102 -3.21 -13.06 16.30
N VAL A 103 -3.10 -12.33 15.22
CA VAL A 103 -3.04 -12.91 13.86
C VAL A 103 -1.86 -13.85 13.70
N PHE A 104 -0.70 -13.54 14.28
CA PHE A 104 0.53 -14.36 14.19
C PHE A 104 0.75 -15.31 15.37
N THR A 105 -0.16 -15.37 16.33
CA THR A 105 0.02 -16.26 17.50
C THR A 105 -1.18 -17.18 17.73
N ALA A 106 -2.40 -16.64 17.72
CA ALA A 106 -3.60 -17.38 18.12
C ALA A 106 -3.92 -18.62 17.25
N PRO A 107 -3.69 -18.64 15.91
CA PRO A 107 -3.89 -19.85 15.12
C PRO A 107 -3.01 -21.03 15.55
N GLY A 108 -1.85 -20.78 16.15
CA GLY A 108 -0.96 -21.79 16.70
C GLY A 108 -1.48 -22.45 17.98
N TRP A 109 -2.40 -21.81 18.70
CA TRP A 109 -2.92 -22.33 19.98
C TRP A 109 -4.03 -23.37 19.82
N VAL A 110 -4.58 -23.51 18.61
CA VAL A 110 -5.73 -24.38 18.30
C VAL A 110 -5.42 -25.28 17.10
N THR A 111 -6.19 -26.36 16.97
CA THR A 111 -6.01 -27.36 15.90
C THR A 111 -7.30 -27.58 15.11
N GLY A 112 -7.18 -28.22 13.96
CA GLY A 112 -8.33 -28.58 13.12
C GLY A 112 -9.13 -27.39 12.60
N ALA A 113 -10.44 -27.52 12.49
CA ALA A 113 -11.32 -26.46 12.00
C ALA A 113 -11.31 -25.19 12.85
N ALA A 114 -11.06 -25.29 14.16
CA ALA A 114 -10.96 -24.13 15.03
C ALA A 114 -9.81 -23.20 14.62
N ARG A 115 -8.71 -23.73 14.09
CA ARG A 115 -7.58 -22.95 13.57
C ARG A 115 -8.01 -22.01 12.44
N LEU A 116 -8.84 -22.50 11.53
CA LEU A 116 -9.35 -21.69 10.41
C LEU A 116 -10.25 -20.56 10.91
N VAL A 117 -11.14 -20.86 11.86
CA VAL A 117 -12.03 -19.86 12.46
C VAL A 117 -11.22 -18.77 13.19
N VAL A 118 -10.23 -19.18 13.97
CA VAL A 118 -9.36 -18.26 14.71
C VAL A 118 -8.53 -17.40 13.73
N ALA A 119 -7.91 -18.00 12.72
CA ALA A 119 -7.15 -17.28 11.71
C ALA A 119 -8.04 -16.27 10.96
N PHE A 120 -9.26 -16.68 10.57
CA PHE A 120 -10.22 -15.80 9.89
C PHE A 120 -10.64 -14.62 10.76
N THR A 121 -11.06 -14.90 12.00
CA THR A 121 -11.60 -13.86 12.89
C THR A 121 -10.56 -12.88 13.38
N THR A 122 -9.34 -13.36 13.72
CA THR A 122 -8.25 -12.47 14.17
C THR A 122 -7.78 -11.55 13.06
N TYR A 123 -7.67 -12.04 11.82
CA TYR A 123 -7.31 -11.19 10.69
C TYR A 123 -8.42 -10.16 10.37
N LEU A 124 -9.70 -10.56 10.42
CA LEU A 124 -10.83 -9.66 10.22
C LEU A 124 -10.85 -8.55 11.29
N MET A 125 -10.61 -8.91 12.54
CA MET A 125 -10.49 -7.96 13.65
C MET A 125 -9.35 -6.96 13.41
N TYR A 126 -8.21 -7.44 12.95
CA TYR A 126 -7.08 -6.59 12.59
C TYR A 126 -7.43 -5.60 11.47
N GLU A 127 -8.04 -6.07 10.36
CA GLU A 127 -8.44 -5.22 9.23
C GLU A 127 -9.40 -4.11 9.67
N VAL A 128 -10.37 -4.40 10.55
CA VAL A 128 -11.31 -3.40 11.08
C VAL A 128 -10.56 -2.32 11.88
N PHE A 129 -9.70 -2.71 12.83
CA PHE A 129 -8.97 -1.74 13.63
C PHE A 129 -7.97 -0.93 12.80
N TYR A 130 -7.27 -1.58 11.87
CA TYR A 130 -6.38 -0.91 10.95
C TYR A 130 -7.11 0.10 10.06
N ALA A 131 -8.27 -0.26 9.50
CA ALA A 131 -9.10 0.64 8.71
C ALA A 131 -9.58 1.85 9.53
N MET A 132 -10.03 1.64 10.78
CA MET A 132 -10.42 2.71 11.69
C MET A 132 -9.27 3.69 11.96
N GLN A 133 -8.09 3.16 12.24
CA GLN A 133 -6.89 3.96 12.49
C GLN A 133 -6.48 4.76 11.25
N HIS A 134 -6.45 4.10 10.07
CA HIS A 134 -6.00 4.70 8.82
C HIS A 134 -6.98 5.77 8.29
N ILE A 135 -8.29 5.57 8.47
CA ILE A 135 -9.32 6.56 8.13
C ILE A 135 -9.20 7.78 9.06
N ALA A 136 -9.01 7.57 10.37
CA ALA A 136 -8.81 8.66 11.31
C ALA A 136 -7.55 9.47 10.99
N LEU A 137 -6.44 8.80 10.64
CA LEU A 137 -5.21 9.45 10.25
C LEU A 137 -5.36 10.20 8.91
N GLY A 138 -6.10 9.64 7.96
CA GLY A 138 -6.42 10.31 6.68
C GLY A 138 -7.22 11.59 6.88
N GLY A 139 -8.18 11.58 7.80
CA GLY A 139 -8.98 12.76 8.14
C GLY A 139 -8.21 13.82 8.93
N LEU A 140 -7.20 13.43 9.69
CA LEU A 140 -6.41 14.33 10.54
C LEU A 140 -5.69 15.40 9.71
N ILE A 141 -5.28 15.13 8.47
CA ILE A 141 -4.63 16.12 7.60
C ILE A 141 -5.50 17.35 7.37
N SER A 142 -6.79 17.16 7.11
CA SER A 142 -7.73 18.26 6.89
C SER A 142 -8.05 19.04 8.17
N ALA A 143 -7.94 18.39 9.33
CA ALA A 143 -8.11 19.03 10.62
C ALA A 143 -6.85 19.81 11.06
N MET A 144 -5.67 19.43 10.58
CA MET A 144 -4.40 20.08 10.89
C MET A 144 -4.06 21.24 9.93
N ALA A 145 -4.24 21.04 8.62
CA ALA A 145 -3.85 22.00 7.60
C ALA A 145 -4.83 23.19 7.52
N THR A 146 -4.28 24.40 7.41
CA THR A 146 -5.07 25.64 7.25
C THR A 146 -5.11 26.11 5.80
N ASP A 147 -4.13 25.74 5.00
CA ASP A 147 -3.99 26.06 3.58
C ASP A 147 -3.43 24.88 2.77
N ASP A 148 -3.34 25.05 1.46
CA ASP A 148 -2.88 23.99 0.55
C ASP A 148 -1.38 23.72 0.67
N ALA A 149 -0.56 24.70 1.07
CA ALA A 149 0.86 24.53 1.29
C ALA A 149 1.11 23.63 2.50
N GLU A 150 0.46 23.88 3.64
CA GLU A 150 0.52 23.04 4.83
C GLU A 150 -0.01 21.63 4.55
N ARG A 151 -1.07 21.51 3.74
CA ARG A 151 -1.61 20.21 3.31
C ARG A 151 -0.59 19.41 2.50
N SER A 152 0.13 20.06 1.61
CA SER A 152 1.21 19.45 0.80
C SER A 152 2.37 19.00 1.69
N GLU A 153 2.79 19.82 2.67
CA GLU A 153 3.85 19.47 3.62
C GLU A 153 3.49 18.26 4.50
N LEU A 154 2.25 18.23 5.02
CA LEU A 154 1.76 17.11 5.81
C LEU A 154 1.64 15.83 4.96
N SER A 155 1.17 15.94 3.71
CA SER A 155 1.11 14.81 2.78
C SER A 155 2.49 14.22 2.51
N SER A 156 3.50 15.07 2.33
CA SER A 156 4.90 14.64 2.16
C SER A 156 5.44 13.96 3.42
N ALA A 157 5.20 14.54 4.59
CA ALA A 157 5.60 13.96 5.88
C ALA A 157 4.95 12.57 6.09
N ARG A 158 3.66 12.44 5.76
CA ARG A 158 2.93 11.16 5.78
C ARG A 158 3.56 10.14 4.84
N GLY A 159 3.87 10.54 3.60
CA GLY A 159 4.48 9.66 2.61
C GLY A 159 5.84 9.11 3.07
N ILE A 160 6.66 9.94 3.72
CA ILE A 160 7.93 9.51 4.32
C ILE A 160 7.66 8.53 5.47
N GLY A 161 6.76 8.87 6.41
CA GLY A 161 6.40 8.02 7.53
C GLY A 161 5.90 6.65 7.08
N GLY A 162 4.95 6.61 6.15
CA GLY A 162 4.39 5.37 5.61
C GLY A 162 5.44 4.52 4.88
N SER A 163 6.32 5.13 4.08
CA SER A 163 7.39 4.40 3.39
C SER A 163 8.37 3.75 4.37
N LEU A 164 8.79 4.47 5.41
CA LEU A 164 9.64 3.92 6.47
C LEU A 164 8.91 2.83 7.26
N GLY A 165 7.61 3.03 7.58
CA GLY A 165 6.78 2.06 8.28
C GLY A 165 6.53 0.77 7.50
N ILE A 166 6.67 0.78 6.18
CA ILE A 166 6.65 -0.43 5.35
C ILE A 166 8.01 -1.11 5.31
N VAL A 167 9.08 -0.36 5.11
CA VAL A 167 10.41 -0.94 4.86
C VAL A 167 11.09 -1.44 6.14
N ILE A 168 10.99 -0.69 7.25
CA ILE A 168 11.67 -1.05 8.50
C ILE A 168 11.23 -2.41 9.05
N PRO A 169 9.93 -2.76 9.11
CA PRO A 169 9.54 -4.12 9.51
C PRO A 169 10.08 -5.20 8.59
N GLN A 170 10.12 -4.95 7.27
CA GLN A 170 10.69 -5.92 6.31
C GLN A 170 12.20 -6.10 6.47
N MET A 171 12.90 -5.13 7.07
CA MET A 171 14.32 -5.27 7.43
C MET A 171 14.51 -6.09 8.72
N ILE A 172 13.70 -5.81 9.74
CA ILE A 172 13.90 -6.36 11.09
C ILE A 172 13.26 -7.75 11.24
N PHE A 173 12.07 -7.94 10.72
CA PHE A 173 11.26 -9.12 10.97
C PHE A 173 11.87 -10.44 10.45
N PRO A 174 12.45 -10.51 9.23
CA PRO A 174 13.12 -11.72 8.77
C PRO A 174 14.34 -12.09 9.61
N ALA A 175 15.08 -11.10 10.11
CA ALA A 175 16.22 -11.32 10.98
C ALA A 175 15.78 -11.93 12.33
N ILE A 176 14.67 -11.43 12.90
CA ILE A 176 14.09 -12.00 14.13
C ILE A 176 13.65 -13.45 13.88
N ILE A 177 12.91 -13.73 12.80
CA ILE A 177 12.46 -15.10 12.49
C ILE A 177 13.65 -16.04 12.33
N SER A 178 14.70 -15.62 11.62
CA SER A 178 15.91 -16.44 11.42
C SER A 178 16.69 -16.71 12.71
N PHE A 179 16.55 -15.85 13.73
CA PHE A 179 17.15 -16.10 15.04
C PHE A 179 16.42 -17.21 15.81
N PHE A 180 15.12 -17.44 15.54
CA PHE A 180 14.29 -18.47 16.17
C PHE A 180 14.02 -19.65 15.21
N GLU A 181 15.03 -20.14 14.49
CA GLU A 181 14.87 -21.23 13.51
C GLU A 181 14.27 -22.53 14.11
N GLN A 182 14.57 -22.83 15.39
CA GLN A 182 14.07 -24.02 16.08
C GLN A 182 12.59 -23.91 16.47
N ASP A 183 12.05 -22.70 16.64
CA ASP A 183 10.65 -22.42 16.92
C ASP A 183 10.17 -21.21 16.08
N PRO A 184 9.80 -21.44 14.81
CA PRO A 184 9.32 -20.39 13.94
C PRO A 184 8.08 -19.68 14.49
N ALA A 185 7.18 -20.37 15.19
CA ALA A 185 5.99 -19.76 15.77
C ALA A 185 6.34 -18.70 16.81
N LEU A 186 7.32 -19.00 17.67
CA LEU A 186 7.86 -18.03 18.62
C LEU A 186 8.52 -16.85 17.92
N GLY A 187 9.29 -17.09 16.86
CA GLY A 187 9.92 -16.04 16.05
C GLY A 187 8.93 -15.07 15.46
N TYR A 188 7.84 -15.57 14.88
CA TYR A 188 6.74 -14.72 14.38
C TYR A 188 6.06 -13.94 15.52
N GLY A 189 5.77 -14.59 16.65
CA GLY A 189 5.14 -13.94 17.81
C GLY A 189 5.99 -12.82 18.40
N VAL A 190 7.29 -13.04 18.60
CA VAL A 190 8.24 -12.04 19.10
C VAL A 190 8.36 -10.88 18.10
N GLY A 191 8.57 -11.20 16.83
CA GLY A 191 8.75 -10.18 15.80
C GLY A 191 7.55 -9.25 15.64
N VAL A 192 6.32 -9.81 15.60
CA VAL A 192 5.11 -8.99 15.51
C VAL A 192 4.90 -8.15 16.76
N THR A 193 5.23 -8.68 17.95
CA THR A 193 5.11 -7.96 19.21
C THR A 193 6.05 -6.74 19.24
N VAL A 194 7.30 -6.91 18.83
CA VAL A 194 8.27 -5.80 18.70
C VAL A 194 7.75 -4.72 17.77
N CYS A 195 7.29 -5.10 16.56
CA CYS A 195 6.76 -4.15 15.59
C CYS A 195 5.47 -3.47 16.09
N ALA A 196 4.58 -4.20 16.76
CA ALA A 196 3.34 -3.64 17.32
C ALA A 196 3.62 -2.64 18.44
N VAL A 197 4.59 -2.92 19.32
CA VAL A 197 4.99 -1.99 20.39
C VAL A 197 5.62 -0.72 19.81
N ILE A 198 6.55 -0.84 18.88
CA ILE A 198 7.14 0.32 18.20
C ILE A 198 6.05 1.12 17.49
N GLY A 199 5.17 0.45 16.74
CA GLY A 199 4.05 1.08 16.04
C GLY A 199 3.12 1.84 16.97
N TYR A 200 2.78 1.26 18.12
CA TYR A 200 1.97 1.90 19.15
C TYR A 200 2.65 3.15 19.72
N LEU A 201 3.94 3.06 20.07
CA LEU A 201 4.70 4.21 20.58
C LEU A 201 4.76 5.36 19.58
N CYS A 202 4.88 5.05 18.30
CA CYS A 202 4.84 6.05 17.23
C CYS A 202 3.44 6.68 17.09
N CYS A 203 2.37 5.91 17.22
CA CYS A 203 1.01 6.43 17.24
C CYS A 203 0.74 7.31 18.48
N LEU A 204 1.32 7.00 19.65
CA LEU A 204 1.34 7.89 20.82
C LEU A 204 2.06 9.20 20.49
N GLY A 205 3.22 9.13 19.84
CA GLY A 205 3.93 10.31 19.34
C GLY A 205 3.06 11.15 18.41
N CYS A 206 2.31 10.53 17.51
CA CYS A 206 1.33 11.23 16.69
C CYS A 206 0.29 11.97 17.54
N TYR A 207 -0.30 11.31 18.51
CA TYR A 207 -1.29 11.93 19.40
C TYR A 207 -0.74 13.15 20.15
N PHE A 208 0.47 13.07 20.73
CA PHE A 208 1.05 14.14 21.53
C PHE A 208 1.68 15.27 20.70
N PHE A 209 2.09 15.00 19.47
CA PHE A 209 2.81 15.97 18.63
C PHE A 209 1.91 16.66 17.60
N THR A 210 0.68 16.20 17.39
CA THR A 210 -0.26 16.82 16.47
C THR A 210 -1.35 17.61 17.19
N GLU A 211 -1.99 18.54 16.48
CA GLU A 211 -3.10 19.37 16.98
C GLU A 211 -4.13 19.57 15.87
N GLU A 212 -5.42 19.41 16.19
CA GLU A 212 -6.51 19.68 15.26
C GLU A 212 -6.86 21.17 15.28
N ARG A 213 -6.33 21.92 14.32
CA ARG A 213 -6.48 23.38 14.24
C ARG A 213 -7.77 23.84 13.53
N ASN A 214 -8.41 22.95 12.74
CA ASN A 214 -9.58 23.24 11.90
C ASN A 214 -10.79 22.32 12.21
N ALA A 215 -10.99 21.89 13.43
CA ALA A 215 -12.04 20.94 13.79
C ALA A 215 -13.49 21.35 13.38
N SER A 216 -13.74 22.65 13.21
CA SER A 216 -15.06 23.18 12.88
C SER A 216 -15.46 23.15 11.39
N GLN A 217 -14.54 23.01 10.47
CA GLN A 217 -14.83 23.03 9.02
C GLN A 217 -15.16 21.65 8.41
N ASN A 218 -15.01 20.58 9.15
CA ASN A 218 -15.16 19.20 8.65
C ASN A 218 -16.60 18.65 8.74
N ALA A 219 -17.61 19.50 8.90
CA ALA A 219 -19.01 19.08 8.88
C ALA A 219 -19.61 18.89 7.47
N SER A 220 -18.88 19.31 6.42
CA SER A 220 -19.32 19.12 5.02
C SER A 220 -18.94 17.70 4.56
N GLY A 221 -19.79 16.75 4.83
CA GLY A 221 -19.74 15.41 4.23
C GLY A 221 -19.69 15.52 2.71
N SER A 222 -18.74 14.86 2.06
CA SER A 222 -18.79 14.64 0.62
C SER A 222 -20.14 14.01 0.29
N ALA A 223 -20.88 14.57 -0.69
CA ALA A 223 -22.14 14.01 -1.14
C ALA A 223 -21.93 12.53 -1.51
N PRO A 224 -22.88 11.64 -1.20
CA PRO A 224 -22.75 10.23 -1.50
C PRO A 224 -22.58 10.04 -3.01
N ILE A 225 -21.48 9.39 -3.39
CA ILE A 225 -21.13 9.10 -4.78
C ILE A 225 -22.19 8.11 -5.31
N LYS A 226 -22.92 8.50 -6.36
CA LYS A 226 -23.84 7.59 -7.05
C LYS A 226 -23.04 6.71 -8.02
N VAL A 227 -23.36 5.42 -8.06
CA VAL A 227 -22.72 4.47 -9.00
C VAL A 227 -22.85 4.92 -10.46
N THR A 228 -23.95 5.61 -10.79
CA THR A 228 -24.20 6.21 -12.10
C THR A 228 -23.14 7.27 -12.48
N ASP A 229 -22.70 8.08 -11.50
CA ASP A 229 -21.70 9.14 -11.75
C ASP A 229 -20.32 8.53 -12.08
N ILE A 230 -20.01 7.39 -11.46
CA ILE A 230 -18.78 6.64 -11.72
C ILE A 230 -18.77 6.07 -13.15
N LEU A 231 -19.88 5.45 -13.56
CA LEU A 231 -20.01 4.87 -14.89
C LEU A 231 -19.91 5.93 -16.00
N GLU A 232 -20.48 7.11 -15.75
CA GLU A 232 -20.40 8.24 -16.68
C GLU A 232 -18.93 8.71 -16.85
N VAL A 233 -18.19 8.86 -15.74
CA VAL A 233 -16.78 9.26 -15.79
C VAL A 233 -15.94 8.26 -16.60
N PHE A 234 -16.13 6.95 -16.43
CA PHE A 234 -15.41 5.93 -17.22
C PHE A 234 -15.71 6.01 -18.73
N ARG A 235 -16.93 6.37 -19.09
CA ARG A 235 -17.36 6.45 -20.47
C ARG A 235 -16.78 7.66 -21.21
N VAL A 236 -16.65 8.77 -20.50
CA VAL A 236 -16.27 10.07 -21.08
C VAL A 236 -14.78 10.36 -20.93
N ASN A 237 -14.16 9.95 -19.81
CA ASN A 237 -12.78 10.29 -19.47
C ASN A 237 -11.81 9.11 -19.67
N ARG A 238 -11.25 9.00 -20.89
CA ARG A 238 -10.29 7.95 -21.24
C ARG A 238 -9.00 8.02 -20.43
N ALA A 239 -8.54 9.21 -20.07
CA ALA A 239 -7.36 9.37 -19.23
C ALA A 239 -7.57 8.80 -17.83
N PHE A 240 -8.76 9.01 -17.25
CA PHE A 240 -9.12 8.40 -15.98
C PHE A 240 -9.20 6.87 -16.06
N LEU A 241 -9.76 6.32 -17.15
CA LEU A 241 -9.78 4.88 -17.38
C LEU A 241 -8.36 4.29 -17.42
N ALA A 242 -7.41 4.96 -18.08
CA ALA A 242 -6.01 4.53 -18.12
C ALA A 242 -5.38 4.47 -16.73
N LEU A 243 -5.62 5.50 -15.90
CA LEU A 243 -5.14 5.54 -14.51
C LEU A 243 -5.76 4.41 -13.66
N CYS A 244 -7.04 4.15 -13.83
CA CYS A 244 -7.73 3.10 -13.10
C CYS A 244 -7.19 1.71 -13.42
N ILE A 245 -6.91 1.41 -14.68
CA ILE A 245 -6.28 0.14 -15.09
C ILE A 245 -4.86 0.04 -14.51
N HIS A 246 -4.07 1.11 -14.61
CA HIS A 246 -2.73 1.15 -14.01
C HIS A 246 -2.78 0.99 -12.49
N GLY A 247 -3.70 1.68 -11.81
CA GLY A 247 -3.90 1.58 -10.36
C GLY A 247 -4.27 0.15 -9.93
N LEU A 248 -5.11 -0.53 -10.71
CA LEU A 248 -5.47 -1.92 -10.48
C LEU A 248 -4.25 -2.83 -10.66
N LEU A 249 -3.50 -2.71 -11.78
CA LEU A 249 -2.30 -3.52 -12.05
C LEU A 249 -1.21 -3.30 -11.00
N SER A 250 -0.98 -2.05 -10.57
CA SER A 250 0.00 -1.74 -9.52
C SER A 250 -0.44 -2.27 -8.16
N GLY A 251 -1.74 -2.26 -7.85
CA GLY A 251 -2.32 -2.88 -6.67
C GLY A 251 -2.10 -4.40 -6.65
N VAL A 252 -2.40 -5.07 -7.76
CA VAL A 252 -2.15 -6.52 -7.93
C VAL A 252 -0.68 -6.82 -7.72
N LEU A 253 0.21 -6.09 -8.39
CA LEU A 253 1.67 -6.27 -8.31
C LEU A 253 2.19 -6.11 -6.88
N MET A 254 1.75 -5.07 -6.18
CA MET A 254 2.15 -4.81 -4.80
C MET A 254 1.81 -5.99 -3.87
N SER A 255 0.61 -6.56 -4.02
CA SER A 255 0.14 -7.65 -3.16
C SER A 255 0.74 -9.00 -3.51
N VAL A 256 0.91 -9.31 -4.80
CA VAL A 256 1.63 -10.51 -5.25
C VAL A 256 3.08 -10.47 -4.78
N GLY A 257 3.77 -9.32 -4.96
CA GLY A 257 5.13 -9.12 -4.47
C GLY A 257 5.22 -9.28 -2.95
N GLY A 258 4.30 -8.70 -2.18
CA GLY A 258 4.22 -8.86 -0.73
C GLY A 258 4.07 -10.33 -0.32
N ALA A 259 3.16 -11.07 -0.95
CA ALA A 259 2.89 -12.47 -0.61
C ALA A 259 4.04 -13.43 -0.98
N LEU A 260 4.73 -13.19 -2.09
CA LEU A 260 5.69 -14.14 -2.67
C LEU A 260 7.16 -13.78 -2.46
N SER A 261 7.49 -12.56 -2.07
CA SER A 261 8.88 -12.15 -1.84
C SER A 261 9.59 -13.02 -0.81
N THR A 262 8.91 -13.42 0.26
CA THR A 262 9.48 -14.29 1.29
C THR A 262 9.91 -15.65 0.74
N TYR A 263 9.15 -16.20 -0.22
CA TYR A 263 9.48 -17.46 -0.88
C TYR A 263 10.66 -17.31 -1.85
N MET A 264 10.74 -16.18 -2.56
CA MET A 264 11.89 -15.87 -3.41
C MET A 264 13.19 -15.86 -2.60
N TYR A 265 13.21 -15.18 -1.44
CA TYR A 265 14.39 -15.12 -0.59
C TYR A 265 14.71 -16.45 0.12
N ALA A 266 13.70 -17.14 0.65
CA ALA A 266 13.92 -18.37 1.40
C ALA A 266 14.23 -19.56 0.51
N ASP A 267 13.42 -19.78 -0.56
CA ASP A 267 13.44 -21.04 -1.30
C ASP A 267 14.28 -20.94 -2.60
N VAL A 268 14.45 -19.74 -3.18
CA VAL A 268 15.26 -19.53 -4.40
C VAL A 268 16.66 -19.03 -4.05
N LEU A 269 16.77 -18.05 -3.14
CA LEU A 269 18.06 -17.47 -2.74
C LEU A 269 18.69 -18.16 -1.52
N GLY A 270 17.97 -19.11 -0.90
CA GLY A 270 18.47 -19.99 0.16
C GLY A 270 18.48 -19.38 1.56
N SER A 271 18.05 -18.14 1.77
CA SER A 271 17.98 -17.54 3.12
C SER A 271 16.95 -16.41 3.21
N LEU A 272 16.01 -16.57 4.14
CA LEU A 272 15.03 -15.52 4.46
C LEU A 272 15.70 -14.25 5.02
N ALA A 273 16.82 -14.38 5.74
CA ALA A 273 17.57 -13.24 6.29
C ALA A 273 18.07 -12.29 5.19
N LEU A 274 18.32 -12.78 3.97
CA LEU A 274 18.68 -11.93 2.82
C LEU A 274 17.58 -10.93 2.45
N MET A 275 16.32 -11.17 2.84
CA MET A 275 15.23 -10.21 2.64
C MET A 275 15.47 -8.92 3.46
N SER A 276 16.02 -9.03 4.67
CA SER A 276 16.42 -7.86 5.47
C SER A 276 17.46 -7.01 4.73
N VAL A 277 18.50 -7.67 4.19
CA VAL A 277 19.52 -7.00 3.38
C VAL A 277 18.93 -6.40 2.12
N GLY A 278 18.05 -7.13 1.43
CA GLY A 278 17.33 -6.65 0.26
C GLY A 278 16.56 -5.36 0.55
N SER A 279 15.86 -5.31 1.67
CA SER A 279 15.11 -4.13 2.11
C SER A 279 16.04 -2.95 2.46
N MET A 280 17.19 -3.23 3.11
CA MET A 280 18.20 -2.21 3.40
C MET A 280 18.79 -1.58 2.14
N VAL A 281 19.03 -2.35 1.09
CA VAL A 281 19.53 -1.86 -0.21
C VAL A 281 18.43 -1.14 -0.99
N THR A 282 17.21 -1.67 -0.96
CA THR A 282 16.08 -1.13 -1.74
C THR A 282 15.66 0.26 -1.25
N LEU A 283 15.72 0.54 0.07
CA LEU A 283 15.30 1.83 0.61
C LEU A 283 16.10 3.02 0.06
N PRO A 284 17.45 3.08 0.17
CA PRO A 284 18.20 4.21 -0.38
C PRO A 284 18.10 4.31 -1.90
N VAL A 285 17.99 3.18 -2.61
CA VAL A 285 17.79 3.17 -4.07
C VAL A 285 16.45 3.79 -4.43
N ASN A 286 15.37 3.45 -3.74
CA ASN A 286 14.07 4.08 -3.93
C ASN A 286 14.12 5.58 -3.64
N LEU A 287 14.70 6.01 -2.53
CA LEU A 287 14.83 7.42 -2.17
C LEU A 287 15.65 8.20 -3.22
N PHE A 288 16.72 7.59 -3.75
CA PHE A 288 17.50 8.18 -4.85
C PHE A 288 16.63 8.40 -6.09
N PHE A 289 15.92 7.39 -6.59
CA PHE A 289 15.03 7.55 -7.75
C PHE A 289 13.90 8.54 -7.48
N MET A 290 13.31 8.52 -6.27
CA MET A 290 12.28 9.49 -5.87
C MET A 290 12.79 10.94 -5.96
N SER A 291 14.02 11.21 -5.55
CA SER A 291 14.61 12.55 -5.62
C SER A 291 14.79 13.07 -7.04
N LEU A 292 14.88 12.16 -8.03
CA LEU A 292 15.01 12.50 -9.45
C LEU A 292 13.66 12.83 -10.11
N VAL A 293 12.53 12.42 -9.51
CA VAL A 293 11.19 12.61 -10.05
C VAL A 293 10.89 14.06 -10.47
N PRO A 294 11.09 15.09 -9.61
CA PRO A 294 10.79 16.48 -9.99
C PRO A 294 11.64 16.97 -11.17
N LYS A 295 12.92 16.54 -11.22
CA LYS A 295 13.85 16.92 -12.30
C LYS A 295 13.42 16.30 -13.63
N PHE A 296 13.10 15.01 -13.64
CA PHE A 296 12.66 14.32 -14.86
C PHE A 296 11.27 14.79 -15.32
N SER A 297 10.34 14.98 -14.41
CA SER A 297 9.00 15.45 -14.72
C SER A 297 8.99 16.86 -15.32
N ARG A 298 9.87 17.76 -14.86
CA ARG A 298 10.04 19.10 -15.43
C ARG A 298 10.64 19.06 -16.84
N LYS A 299 11.59 18.12 -17.08
CA LYS A 299 12.31 18.04 -18.36
C LYS A 299 11.52 17.28 -19.45
N TYR A 300 10.86 16.20 -19.09
CA TYR A 300 10.23 15.26 -20.05
C TYR A 300 8.71 15.18 -19.92
N GLY A 301 8.12 15.78 -18.89
CA GLY A 301 6.71 15.63 -18.56
C GLY A 301 6.39 14.32 -17.81
N MET A 302 5.35 14.35 -16.99
CA MET A 302 4.97 13.21 -16.12
C MET A 302 4.65 11.93 -16.91
N GLN A 303 3.97 12.07 -18.05
CA GLN A 303 3.57 10.94 -18.88
C GLN A 303 4.76 10.20 -19.50
N GLN A 304 5.77 10.94 -19.99
CA GLN A 304 6.95 10.33 -20.60
C GLN A 304 7.84 9.65 -19.53
N VAL A 305 7.97 10.27 -18.35
CA VAL A 305 8.69 9.66 -17.22
C VAL A 305 8.00 8.38 -16.78
N LEU A 306 6.67 8.36 -16.67
CA LEU A 306 5.91 7.17 -16.32
C LEU A 306 6.11 6.05 -17.37
N ARG A 307 5.96 6.35 -18.66
CA ARG A 307 6.18 5.36 -19.73
C ARG A 307 7.61 4.83 -19.75
N GLY A 308 8.60 5.72 -19.60
CA GLY A 308 10.01 5.36 -19.54
C GLY A 308 10.34 4.46 -18.34
N SER A 309 9.79 4.77 -17.17
CA SER A 309 10.01 3.97 -15.96
C SER A 309 9.40 2.56 -16.08
N LEU A 310 8.23 2.43 -16.70
CA LEU A 310 7.60 1.13 -16.94
C LEU A 310 8.42 0.26 -17.90
N ILE A 311 8.94 0.83 -19.00
CA ILE A 311 9.81 0.09 -19.95
C ILE A 311 11.11 -0.30 -19.25
N LEU A 312 11.84 0.64 -18.66
CA LEU A 312 13.14 0.38 -18.07
C LEU A 312 13.04 -0.58 -16.89
N GLY A 313 12.10 -0.35 -15.97
CA GLY A 313 11.88 -1.24 -14.82
C GLY A 313 11.43 -2.64 -15.27
N GLY A 314 10.49 -2.72 -16.21
CA GLY A 314 10.03 -3.98 -16.78
C GLY A 314 11.14 -4.75 -17.50
N SER A 315 11.97 -4.07 -18.30
CA SER A 315 13.12 -4.70 -18.99
C SER A 315 14.16 -5.24 -18.01
N LEU A 316 14.42 -4.53 -16.91
CA LEU A 316 15.33 -5.03 -15.87
C LEU A 316 14.80 -6.26 -15.16
N TYR A 317 13.49 -6.36 -14.92
CA TYR A 317 12.88 -7.57 -14.38
C TYR A 317 12.97 -8.74 -15.37
N VAL A 318 12.76 -8.52 -16.67
CA VAL A 318 12.96 -9.56 -17.71
C VAL A 318 14.42 -10.00 -17.76
N LEU A 319 15.36 -9.07 -17.70
CA LEU A 319 16.79 -9.37 -17.68
C LEU A 319 17.16 -10.20 -16.45
N LEU A 320 16.68 -9.81 -15.27
CA LEU A 320 16.91 -10.55 -14.03
C LEU A 320 16.31 -11.96 -14.07
N PHE A 321 15.10 -12.11 -14.64
CA PHE A 321 14.50 -13.41 -14.89
C PHE A 321 15.38 -14.26 -15.85
N GLY A 322 15.83 -13.69 -16.96
CA GLY A 322 16.71 -14.38 -17.90
C GLY A 322 18.02 -14.87 -17.28
N LEU A 323 18.64 -14.05 -16.42
CA LEU A 323 19.83 -14.44 -15.67
C LEU A 323 19.55 -15.65 -14.76
N HIS A 324 18.40 -15.68 -14.07
CA HIS A 324 17.97 -16.80 -13.22
C HIS A 324 17.65 -18.08 -14.02
N MET A 325 17.45 -17.99 -15.35
CA MET A 325 17.23 -19.16 -16.20
C MET A 325 18.55 -19.76 -16.70
N VAL A 326 19.57 -18.91 -16.91
CA VAL A 326 20.84 -19.33 -17.51
C VAL A 326 21.88 -19.73 -16.44
N THR A 327 21.85 -19.06 -15.28
CA THR A 327 22.86 -19.23 -14.22
C THR A 327 22.24 -19.34 -12.83
N GLN A 328 22.97 -19.88 -11.87
CA GLN A 328 22.69 -19.70 -10.45
C GLN A 328 23.09 -18.27 -10.08
N VAL A 329 22.11 -17.39 -9.98
CA VAL A 329 22.35 -15.97 -9.70
C VAL A 329 22.82 -15.79 -8.25
N ASN A 330 23.95 -15.10 -8.10
CA ASN A 330 24.43 -14.72 -6.78
C ASN A 330 23.37 -13.83 -6.07
N PRO A 331 23.02 -14.13 -4.81
CA PRO A 331 22.01 -13.37 -4.06
C PRO A 331 22.26 -11.86 -4.03
N TRP A 332 23.51 -11.42 -3.96
CA TRP A 332 23.87 -10.00 -3.97
C TRP A 332 23.57 -9.32 -5.30
N LEU A 333 23.82 -10.01 -6.41
CA LEU A 333 23.47 -9.53 -7.74
C LEU A 333 21.94 -9.42 -7.89
N HIS A 334 21.18 -10.42 -7.41
CA HIS A 334 19.74 -10.38 -7.39
C HIS A 334 19.23 -9.16 -6.59
N ILE A 335 19.71 -8.97 -5.36
CA ILE A 335 19.30 -7.87 -4.48
C ILE A 335 19.57 -6.52 -5.16
N GLY A 336 20.76 -6.32 -5.70
CA GLY A 336 21.12 -5.06 -6.37
C GLY A 336 20.25 -4.77 -7.59
N MET A 337 20.12 -5.75 -8.49
CA MET A 337 19.30 -5.59 -9.70
C MET A 337 17.81 -5.42 -9.38
N ASN A 338 17.27 -6.19 -8.43
CA ASN A 338 15.89 -6.07 -7.99
C ASN A 338 15.61 -4.69 -7.36
N ALA A 339 16.53 -4.17 -6.53
CA ALA A 339 16.39 -2.84 -5.94
C ALA A 339 16.34 -1.74 -7.01
N VAL A 340 17.19 -1.81 -8.04
CA VAL A 340 17.20 -0.84 -9.15
C VAL A 340 15.93 -0.98 -9.99
N ALA A 341 15.54 -2.21 -10.35
CA ALA A 341 14.32 -2.47 -11.14
C ALA A 341 13.07 -1.96 -10.41
N ALA A 342 12.94 -2.28 -9.11
CA ALA A 342 11.85 -1.83 -8.27
C ALA A 342 11.85 -0.30 -8.10
N GLY A 343 13.02 0.31 -7.87
CA GLY A 343 13.16 1.77 -7.72
C GLY A 343 12.72 2.52 -8.98
N ILE A 344 13.12 2.05 -10.16
CA ILE A 344 12.69 2.64 -11.43
C ILE A 344 11.18 2.42 -11.66
N ALA A 345 10.68 1.20 -11.46
CA ALA A 345 9.27 0.89 -11.64
C ALA A 345 8.37 1.70 -10.70
N ASN A 346 8.83 1.97 -9.47
CA ASN A 346 8.08 2.75 -8.48
C ASN A 346 7.89 4.22 -8.86
N LEU A 347 8.68 4.78 -9.79
CA LEU A 347 8.46 6.12 -10.33
C LEU A 347 7.06 6.26 -10.94
N SER A 348 6.53 5.20 -11.57
CA SER A 348 5.18 5.19 -12.13
C SER A 348 4.11 5.38 -11.04
N ASN A 349 4.28 4.75 -9.88
CA ASN A 349 3.37 4.91 -8.74
C ASN A 349 3.36 6.33 -8.15
N MET A 350 4.46 7.05 -8.31
CA MET A 350 4.53 8.45 -7.87
C MET A 350 3.85 9.38 -8.87
N MET A 351 4.07 9.15 -10.18
CA MET A 351 3.48 9.96 -11.22
C MET A 351 1.97 9.84 -11.30
N GLN A 352 1.40 8.68 -10.95
CA GLN A 352 -0.05 8.46 -11.01
C GLN A 352 -0.87 9.49 -10.22
N TRP A 353 -0.37 10.00 -9.08
CA TRP A 353 -1.09 11.00 -8.27
C TRP A 353 -1.15 12.37 -8.94
N GLY A 354 -0.05 12.79 -9.59
CA GLY A 354 -0.04 14.02 -10.38
C GLY A 354 -0.93 13.90 -11.63
N MET A 355 -0.89 12.76 -12.31
CA MET A 355 -1.72 12.48 -13.47
C MET A 355 -3.21 12.32 -13.10
N LEU A 356 -3.53 11.88 -11.88
CA LEU A 356 -4.90 11.84 -11.38
C LEU A 356 -5.50 13.25 -11.29
N SER A 357 -4.70 14.23 -10.85
CA SER A 357 -5.12 15.64 -10.86
C SER A 357 -5.39 16.14 -12.29
N GLU A 358 -4.56 15.80 -13.28
CA GLU A 358 -4.81 16.11 -14.69
C GLU A 358 -6.11 15.46 -15.21
N ALA A 359 -6.39 14.22 -14.81
CA ALA A 359 -7.62 13.53 -15.20
C ALA A 359 -8.87 14.16 -14.59
N ILE A 360 -8.77 14.72 -13.36
CA ILE A 360 -9.84 15.50 -12.72
C ILE A 360 -10.09 16.80 -13.49
N GLU A 361 -9.03 17.53 -13.86
CA GLU A 361 -9.13 18.73 -14.67
C GLU A 361 -9.72 18.47 -16.07
N TYR A 362 -9.33 17.36 -16.68
CA TYR A 362 -9.89 16.91 -17.94
C TYR A 362 -11.38 16.56 -17.83
N ASN A 363 -11.79 15.92 -16.74
CA ASN A 363 -13.20 15.64 -16.48
C ASN A 363 -14.02 16.91 -16.33
N GLU A 364 -13.48 17.91 -15.64
CA GLU A 364 -14.12 19.23 -15.49
C GLU A 364 -14.25 19.94 -16.85
N TYR A 365 -13.23 19.85 -17.71
CA TYR A 365 -13.25 20.37 -19.06
C TYR A 365 -14.34 19.70 -19.93
N LEU A 366 -14.53 18.38 -19.82
CA LEU A 366 -15.50 17.63 -20.60
C LEU A 366 -16.95 17.80 -20.12
N THR A 367 -17.17 17.86 -18.81
CA THR A 367 -18.51 17.80 -18.21
C THR A 367 -18.99 19.13 -17.62
N GLY A 368 -18.08 20.11 -17.47
CA GLY A 368 -18.35 21.36 -16.76
C GLY A 368 -18.51 21.19 -15.24
N LYS A 369 -18.42 19.95 -14.71
CA LYS A 369 -18.58 19.62 -13.29
C LYS A 369 -17.27 19.16 -12.69
N ARG A 370 -16.88 19.73 -11.54
CA ARG A 370 -15.70 19.30 -10.79
C ARG A 370 -16.08 18.17 -9.83
N THR A 371 -15.80 16.92 -10.23
CA THR A 371 -16.14 15.70 -9.47
C THR A 371 -14.89 15.08 -8.82
N GLU A 372 -14.12 15.88 -8.10
CA GLU A 372 -12.82 15.53 -7.54
C GLU A 372 -12.92 14.34 -6.54
N GLY A 373 -13.89 14.40 -5.63
CA GLY A 373 -14.09 13.35 -4.63
C GLY A 373 -14.48 12.00 -5.26
N SER A 374 -15.35 12.02 -6.28
CA SER A 374 -15.79 10.84 -7.01
C SER A 374 -14.63 10.14 -7.74
N ILE A 375 -13.83 10.92 -8.46
CA ILE A 375 -12.68 10.41 -9.23
C ILE A 375 -11.61 9.84 -8.30
N ASN A 376 -11.24 10.57 -7.24
CA ASN A 376 -10.27 10.09 -6.24
C ASN A 376 -10.77 8.82 -5.52
N GLY A 377 -12.04 8.79 -5.12
CA GLY A 377 -12.65 7.65 -4.46
C GLY A 377 -12.65 6.40 -5.34
N THR A 378 -13.05 6.55 -6.60
CA THR A 378 -13.08 5.45 -7.56
C THR A 378 -11.69 4.91 -7.89
N PHE A 379 -10.70 5.79 -8.08
CA PHE A 379 -9.32 5.39 -8.28
C PHE A 379 -8.78 4.57 -7.11
N ASN A 380 -8.98 5.05 -5.88
CA ASN A 380 -8.55 4.33 -4.67
C ASN A 380 -9.28 2.99 -4.50
N MET A 381 -10.58 2.94 -4.81
CA MET A 381 -11.35 1.69 -4.79
C MET A 381 -10.77 0.65 -5.74
N LEU A 382 -10.49 1.03 -7.00
CA LEU A 382 -9.93 0.10 -7.98
C LEU A 382 -8.51 -0.36 -7.62
N ARG A 383 -7.68 0.53 -7.08
CA ARG A 383 -6.35 0.16 -6.57
C ARG A 383 -6.44 -0.85 -5.42
N ARG A 384 -7.39 -0.67 -4.48
CA ARG A 384 -7.65 -1.62 -3.38
C ARG A 384 -8.22 -2.95 -3.88
N LEU A 385 -9.12 -2.92 -4.86
CA LEU A 385 -9.58 -4.15 -5.53
C LEU A 385 -8.41 -4.90 -6.16
N GLY A 386 -7.51 -4.19 -6.84
CA GLY A 386 -6.26 -4.78 -7.35
C GLY A 386 -5.43 -5.43 -6.26
N GLN A 387 -5.26 -4.78 -5.11
CA GLN A 387 -4.56 -5.37 -3.96
C GLN A 387 -5.23 -6.65 -3.45
N GLY A 388 -6.57 -6.66 -3.36
CA GLY A 388 -7.32 -7.84 -2.96
C GLY A 388 -7.18 -9.01 -3.92
N LEU A 389 -7.37 -8.76 -5.22
CA LEU A 389 -7.18 -9.75 -6.28
C LEU A 389 -5.75 -10.27 -6.31
N GLY A 390 -4.76 -9.39 -6.19
CA GLY A 390 -3.34 -9.75 -6.18
C GLY A 390 -2.96 -10.62 -4.98
N ALA A 391 -3.47 -10.31 -3.79
CA ALA A 391 -3.21 -11.10 -2.60
C ALA A 391 -3.77 -12.52 -2.75
N SER A 392 -5.03 -12.66 -3.17
CA SER A 392 -5.64 -13.99 -3.42
C SER A 392 -4.93 -14.75 -4.54
N PHE A 393 -4.61 -14.08 -5.64
CA PHE A 393 -3.87 -14.67 -6.76
C PHE A 393 -2.49 -15.15 -6.32
N GLY A 394 -1.72 -14.34 -5.58
CA GLY A 394 -0.40 -14.70 -5.08
C GLY A 394 -0.42 -15.96 -4.22
N VAL A 395 -1.41 -16.10 -3.33
CA VAL A 395 -1.55 -17.30 -2.48
C VAL A 395 -2.01 -18.51 -3.30
N ALA A 396 -3.03 -18.35 -4.15
CA ALA A 396 -3.55 -19.43 -4.97
C ALA A 396 -2.47 -20.04 -5.89
N THR A 397 -1.59 -19.19 -6.43
CA THR A 397 -0.49 -19.64 -7.30
C THR A 397 0.52 -20.52 -6.58
N LEU A 398 0.74 -20.38 -5.26
CA LEU A 398 1.59 -21.32 -4.50
C LEU A 398 1.06 -22.74 -4.55
N GLY A 399 -0.25 -22.94 -4.41
CA GLY A 399 -0.87 -24.25 -4.59
C GLY A 399 -0.75 -24.78 -6.01
N LEU A 400 -0.98 -23.91 -7.01
CA LEU A 400 -0.92 -24.28 -8.43
C LEU A 400 0.48 -24.70 -8.89
N ILE A 401 1.54 -24.06 -8.37
CA ILE A 401 2.94 -24.43 -8.67
C ILE A 401 3.44 -25.61 -7.84
N GLY A 402 2.58 -26.22 -7.02
CA GLY A 402 2.91 -27.41 -6.22
C GLY A 402 3.89 -27.12 -5.08
N TYR A 403 3.76 -25.97 -4.39
CA TYR A 403 4.59 -25.65 -3.23
C TYR A 403 4.34 -26.66 -2.10
N ASN A 404 5.40 -27.31 -1.63
CA ASN A 404 5.32 -28.33 -0.56
C ASN A 404 6.03 -27.82 0.71
N VAL A 405 5.25 -27.56 1.75
CA VAL A 405 5.73 -27.05 3.04
C VAL A 405 6.71 -28.00 3.73
N SER A 406 6.49 -29.32 3.57
CA SER A 406 7.30 -30.37 4.22
C SER A 406 8.60 -30.69 3.47
N ALA A 407 8.78 -30.16 2.27
CA ALA A 407 9.97 -30.43 1.47
C ALA A 407 11.14 -29.54 1.93
N SER A 408 12.27 -30.14 2.23
CA SER A 408 13.52 -29.41 2.52
C SER A 408 14.05 -28.64 1.31
N VAL A 409 13.76 -29.14 0.10
CA VAL A 409 14.09 -28.50 -1.18
C VAL A 409 12.87 -28.60 -2.09
N GLN A 410 12.45 -27.48 -2.68
CA GLN A 410 11.33 -27.44 -3.60
C GLN A 410 11.67 -28.05 -4.96
N THR A 411 10.66 -28.52 -5.67
CA THR A 411 10.86 -29.06 -7.04
C THR A 411 11.33 -27.96 -8.00
N ALA A 412 12.03 -28.34 -9.08
CA ALA A 412 12.46 -27.38 -10.10
C ALA A 412 11.28 -26.59 -10.72
N GLY A 413 10.10 -27.24 -10.86
CA GLY A 413 8.89 -26.59 -11.34
C GLY A 413 8.36 -25.52 -10.36
N THR A 414 8.36 -25.81 -9.06
CA THR A 414 7.98 -24.86 -8.00
C THR A 414 8.92 -23.66 -7.97
N ILE A 415 10.23 -23.91 -8.01
CA ILE A 415 11.26 -22.84 -8.06
C ILE A 415 11.08 -21.96 -9.29
N LEU A 416 10.83 -22.56 -10.47
CA LEU A 416 10.55 -21.82 -11.69
C LEU A 416 9.28 -20.97 -11.53
N GLY A 417 8.21 -21.54 -10.95
CA GLY A 417 6.97 -20.82 -10.69
C GLY A 417 7.18 -19.59 -9.80
N ILE A 418 7.96 -19.71 -8.72
CA ILE A 418 8.31 -18.57 -7.84
C ILE A 418 9.08 -17.50 -8.63
N LYS A 419 10.07 -17.90 -9.45
CA LYS A 419 10.83 -16.96 -10.29
C LYS A 419 9.94 -16.22 -11.29
N VAL A 420 9.03 -16.92 -11.96
CA VAL A 420 8.05 -16.32 -12.91
C VAL A 420 7.19 -15.29 -12.18
N LEU A 421 6.64 -15.63 -11.04
CA LEU A 421 5.74 -14.75 -10.28
C LEU A 421 6.45 -13.56 -9.64
N CYS A 422 7.69 -13.71 -9.22
CA CYS A 422 8.45 -12.62 -8.59
C CYS A 422 9.18 -11.72 -9.59
N LEU A 423 9.51 -12.21 -10.79
CA LEU A 423 10.33 -11.48 -11.76
C LEU A 423 9.62 -11.20 -13.08
N LEU A 424 8.99 -12.22 -13.70
CA LEU A 424 8.35 -12.02 -14.99
C LEU A 424 6.97 -11.35 -14.85
N PHE A 425 6.21 -11.69 -13.83
CA PHE A 425 4.89 -11.08 -13.58
C PHE A 425 4.95 -9.56 -13.38
N PRO A 426 5.91 -8.98 -12.60
CA PRO A 426 6.12 -7.53 -12.55
C PRO A 426 6.37 -6.90 -13.92
N ALA A 427 7.16 -7.55 -14.77
CA ALA A 427 7.42 -7.08 -16.12
C ALA A 427 6.15 -7.08 -17.00
N LEU A 428 5.30 -8.10 -16.87
CA LEU A 428 4.01 -8.17 -17.58
C LEU A 428 3.05 -7.08 -17.11
N CYS A 429 2.97 -6.81 -15.81
CA CYS A 429 2.17 -5.71 -15.27
C CYS A 429 2.69 -4.34 -15.74
N ALA A 430 4.01 -4.16 -15.80
CA ALA A 430 4.62 -2.94 -16.33
C ALA A 430 4.32 -2.77 -17.83
N ALA A 431 4.42 -3.83 -18.61
CA ALA A 431 4.07 -3.83 -20.05
C ALA A 431 2.59 -3.51 -20.26
N GLY A 432 1.68 -4.14 -19.49
CA GLY A 432 0.24 -3.84 -19.55
C GLY A 432 -0.05 -2.38 -19.22
N SER A 433 0.56 -1.84 -18.15
CA SER A 433 0.45 -0.42 -17.80
C SER A 433 0.99 0.49 -18.91
N TRP A 434 2.12 0.15 -19.51
CA TRP A 434 2.71 0.91 -20.61
C TRP A 434 1.77 0.94 -21.83
N VAL A 435 1.21 -0.20 -22.23
CA VAL A 435 0.23 -0.29 -23.32
C VAL A 435 -0.95 0.63 -23.05
N VAL A 436 -1.49 0.63 -21.85
CA VAL A 436 -2.61 1.47 -21.46
C VAL A 436 -2.25 2.97 -21.56
N PHE A 437 -1.09 3.38 -21.07
CA PHE A 437 -0.64 4.77 -21.19
C PHE A 437 -0.22 5.15 -22.61
N ARG A 438 0.09 4.20 -23.47
CA ARG A 438 0.40 4.45 -24.88
C ARG A 438 -0.84 4.66 -25.73
N PHE A 439 -1.89 3.87 -25.50
CA PHE A 439 -3.04 3.79 -26.39
C PHE A 439 -4.36 4.32 -25.81
N VAL A 440 -4.51 4.33 -24.48
CA VAL A 440 -5.74 4.76 -23.83
C VAL A 440 -5.62 6.19 -23.30
N TRP A 441 -4.48 6.57 -22.73
CA TRP A 441 -4.23 7.93 -22.26
C TRP A 441 -4.23 8.92 -23.42
N ASN A 442 -5.07 9.96 -23.34
CA ASN A 442 -5.31 10.90 -24.43
C ASN A 442 -4.99 12.38 -24.09
N ILE A 443 -4.43 12.67 -22.92
CA ILE A 443 -4.03 14.05 -22.56
C ILE A 443 -2.63 14.31 -23.13
N ASP A 444 -2.58 15.05 -24.23
CA ASP A 444 -1.36 15.56 -24.84
C ASP A 444 -1.13 17.04 -24.53
N ASP A 445 -0.03 17.61 -25.00
CA ASP A 445 0.33 19.00 -24.72
C ASP A 445 -0.65 19.98 -25.37
N THR A 446 -1.24 19.62 -26.51
CA THR A 446 -2.24 20.43 -27.20
C THR A 446 -3.55 20.49 -26.40
N LEU A 447 -3.96 19.38 -25.82
CA LEU A 447 -5.15 19.32 -24.97
C LEU A 447 -4.92 20.01 -23.62
N ARG A 448 -3.71 19.92 -23.04
CA ARG A 448 -3.33 20.67 -21.84
C ARG A 448 -3.46 22.18 -22.05
N GLU A 449 -3.01 22.67 -23.21
CA GLU A 449 -3.12 24.10 -23.54
C GLU A 449 -4.58 24.53 -23.70
N LYS A 450 -5.42 23.71 -24.38
CA LYS A 450 -6.87 23.98 -24.48
C LYS A 450 -7.55 24.01 -23.12
N MET A 451 -7.21 23.09 -22.22
CA MET A 451 -7.75 23.10 -20.85
C MET A 451 -7.34 24.35 -20.06
N ARG A 452 -6.07 24.81 -20.22
CA ARG A 452 -5.60 26.04 -19.59
C ARG A 452 -6.35 27.27 -20.11
N GLN A 453 -6.50 27.38 -21.43
CA GLN A 453 -7.25 28.50 -22.06
C GLN A 453 -8.72 28.51 -21.64
N TRP A 454 -9.36 27.33 -21.61
CA TRP A 454 -10.73 27.17 -21.14
C TRP A 454 -10.89 27.60 -19.67
N ARG A 455 -9.92 27.26 -18.80
CA ARG A 455 -9.93 27.69 -17.40
C ARG A 455 -9.70 29.18 -17.22
N ALA A 456 -8.83 29.78 -18.04
CA ALA A 456 -8.56 31.23 -18.00
C ALA A 456 -9.73 32.07 -18.49
N ALA A 457 -10.61 31.52 -19.33
CA ALA A 457 -11.81 32.18 -19.86
C ALA A 457 -13.03 32.11 -18.91
N ARG A 458 -12.92 31.37 -17.80
CA ARG A 458 -13.94 31.19 -16.77
C ARG A 458 -13.61 31.94 -15.51
#